data_5e78241e340b2ca446c1a7b01a672f0f
#
_entry.id   5e78241e340b2ca446c1a7b01a672f0f
#
_cell.length_a   1.000
_cell.length_b   1.000
_cell.length_c   1.000
_cell.angle_alpha   90.00
_cell.angle_beta   90.00
_cell.angle_gamma   90.00
#
_symmetry.space_group_name_H-M   'P 1'
#
loop_
_entity.id
_entity.type
_entity.pdbx_description
1 polymer ?
#
loop_
_entity_poly.entity_id
_entity_poly.type
_entity_poly.pdbx_seq_one_letter_code
_entity_poly.pdbx_strand_id
1 'polypeptide(L)'
;MIALTGSVVGAVLATVALGTSAQASTGAAQVGRSETIAQLTSGGLRATLTAHETSGGQAPTATVRVAAYHRSDGTWVRFGRPLVVGRRSGWFWKVVTGRFGVEQFSAVTGGVHPLRLTVRLLVSAAIGPSAPFRFAVAGGRLVAG
;
A
#
# COMPACT_ATOMS: atom_id res chain seq x y z
N MET A 1 -5.85 -23.98 -2.59
CA MET A 1 -5.91 -22.58 -2.21
C MET A 1 -4.68 -22.24 -1.41
N ILE A 2 -4.02 -21.20 -1.82
CA ILE A 2 -2.78 -20.81 -1.17
C ILE A 2 -3.02 -19.50 -0.45
N ALA A 3 -2.70 -19.47 0.80
CA ALA A 3 -2.84 -18.27 1.59
C ALA A 3 -1.48 -17.66 1.78
N LEU A 4 -1.35 -16.41 1.42
CA LEU A 4 -0.15 -15.69 1.62
C LEU A 4 -0.42 -14.72 2.71
N THR A 5 0.13 -15.01 3.84
CA THR A 5 -0.05 -14.08 4.89
C THR A 5 1.24 -13.48 5.08
N GLY A 6 1.38 -12.36 4.78
CA GLY A 6 2.58 -11.75 4.99
C GLY A 6 2.29 -10.60 5.81
N SER A 7 2.84 -10.54 6.85
CA SER A 7 2.64 -9.53 7.63
C SER A 7 3.59 -8.59 7.35
N VAL A 8 3.29 -7.64 6.93
CA VAL A 8 4.20 -6.86 6.51
C VAL A 8 4.76 -5.96 7.31
N VAL A 9 4.77 -6.03 8.26
CA VAL A 9 5.36 -5.26 8.98
C VAL A 9 6.55 -4.84 8.57
N GLY A 10 6.92 -4.20 8.73
CA GLY A 10 8.06 -3.81 8.46
C GLY A 10 8.74 -3.86 7.48
N ALA A 11 8.83 -4.45 7.38
CA ALA A 11 9.51 -4.73 6.42
C ALA A 11 9.88 -3.66 5.77
N VAL A 12 9.59 -3.34 5.53
CA VAL A 12 9.89 -2.49 4.86
C VAL A 12 10.74 -1.69 4.86
N LEU A 13 10.96 -1.56 5.19
CA LEU A 13 11.72 -0.85 5.24
C LEU A 13 12.34 -0.53 4.35
N ALA A 14 12.21 -0.68 4.02
CA ALA A 14 12.69 -0.52 3.21
C ALA A 14 13.39 0.25 2.81
N THR A 15 13.63 0.41 2.96
CA THR A 15 14.38 0.87 2.59
C THR A 15 14.43 1.79 2.01
N VAL A 16 14.09 2.05 1.98
CA VAL A 16 14.08 2.76 1.49
C VAL A 16 14.59 3.52 1.12
N ALA A 17 14.80 3.48 1.07
CA ALA A 17 15.18 4.07 0.70
C ALA A 17 15.53 4.69 0.34
N LEU A 18 15.71 4.85 0.37
CA LEU A 18 16.11 5.39 0.05
C LEU A 18 16.18 6.01 -0.82
N GLY A 19 16.18 5.81 -1.14
CA GLY A 19 16.52 6.30 -2.20
C GLY A 19 15.79 7.40 -2.34
N THR A 20 15.30 7.37 -2.29
CA THR A 20 14.52 8.21 -2.33
C THR A 20 14.79 9.37 -2.05
N SER A 21 15.10 9.38 -1.53
CA SER A 21 15.30 10.39 -1.07
C SER A 21 15.80 11.28 -1.81
N ALA A 22 16.34 10.91 -2.31
CA ALA A 22 16.98 11.67 -3.02
C ALA A 22 16.22 12.74 -3.48
N GLN A 23 15.56 12.54 -4.05
CA GLN A 23 14.95 13.45 -4.61
C GLN A 23 14.46 14.41 -3.86
N ALA A 24 14.36 14.13 -3.07
CA ALA A 24 13.79 14.96 -2.32
C ALA A 24 14.30 16.20 -2.45
N SER A 25 15.13 16.18 -2.79
CA SER A 25 15.70 17.24 -2.88
C SER A 25 15.01 18.45 -2.94
N THR A 26 14.34 18.68 -3.57
CA THR A 26 13.84 19.87 -3.75
C THR A 26 12.96 20.17 -2.71
N GLY A 27 13.32 20.72 -1.84
CA GLY A 27 12.53 21.02 -0.83
C GLY A 27 11.23 21.56 -1.17
N ALA A 28 11.16 22.12 -2.16
CA ALA A 28 9.95 22.74 -2.43
C ALA A 28 8.84 21.81 -2.51
N ALA A 29 9.09 20.72 -2.82
CA ALA A 29 8.07 19.87 -3.06
C ALA A 29 7.73 19.04 -1.95
N GLN A 30 7.49 19.53 -0.86
CA GLN A 30 7.21 18.66 0.16
C GLN A 30 5.88 18.02 0.03
N VAL A 31 4.90 18.64 -0.48
CA VAL A 31 3.62 18.05 -0.76
C VAL A 31 3.80 17.24 -2.01
N GLY A 32 3.28 16.07 -2.03
CA GLY A 32 3.44 15.21 -3.19
C GLY A 32 4.47 14.11 -3.01
N ARG A 33 5.09 14.02 -1.87
CA ARG A 33 5.97 12.88 -1.62
C ARG A 33 5.21 11.57 -1.75
N SER A 34 5.89 10.54 -2.18
CA SER A 34 5.30 9.21 -2.27
C SER A 34 6.25 8.21 -1.64
N GLU A 35 5.71 7.23 -0.97
CA GLU A 35 6.50 6.20 -0.33
C GLU A 35 5.77 4.87 -0.40
N THR A 36 6.45 3.81 -0.77
CA THR A 36 5.89 2.47 -0.70
C THR A 36 5.98 2.01 0.75
N ILE A 37 4.84 1.83 1.37
CA ILE A 37 4.79 1.52 2.80
C ILE A 37 4.65 0.03 3.07
N ALA A 38 4.29 -0.76 2.09
CA ALA A 38 4.24 -2.21 2.23
C ALA A 38 4.22 -2.90 0.89
N GLN A 39 4.73 -4.10 0.84
CA GLN A 39 4.76 -4.87 -0.39
C GLN A 39 4.69 -6.36 -0.06
N LEU A 40 3.93 -7.10 -0.85
CA LEU A 40 3.87 -8.55 -0.81
C LEU A 40 4.23 -9.09 -2.18
N THR A 41 5.00 -10.14 -2.23
CA THR A 41 5.33 -10.81 -3.49
C THR A 41 5.31 -12.31 -3.23
N SER A 42 4.63 -13.05 -4.07
CA SER A 42 4.63 -14.49 -4.00
C SER A 42 4.28 -15.07 -5.35
N GLY A 43 5.10 -15.96 -5.81
CA GLY A 43 4.91 -16.56 -7.12
C GLY A 43 4.90 -15.47 -8.17
N GLY A 44 3.95 -15.49 -9.01
CA GLY A 44 3.82 -14.49 -10.05
C GLY A 44 2.96 -13.31 -9.68
N LEU A 45 2.70 -13.07 -8.41
CA LEU A 45 1.82 -12.00 -7.98
C LEU A 45 2.54 -11.05 -7.02
N ARG A 46 2.20 -9.79 -7.10
CA ARG A 46 2.75 -8.75 -6.21
C ARG A 46 1.64 -7.76 -5.86
N ALA A 47 1.67 -7.26 -4.66
CA ALA A 47 0.77 -6.19 -4.24
C ALA A 47 1.58 -5.15 -3.50
N THR A 48 1.25 -3.89 -3.67
CA THR A 48 1.94 -2.79 -3.00
C THR A 48 0.96 -1.82 -2.37
N LEU A 49 1.38 -1.20 -1.27
CA LEU A 49 0.69 -0.06 -0.70
C LEU A 49 1.62 1.13 -0.82
N THR A 50 1.13 2.21 -1.37
CA THR A 50 1.90 3.44 -1.54
C THR A 50 1.15 4.60 -0.89
N ALA A 51 1.84 5.37 -0.09
CA ALA A 51 1.29 6.58 0.49
C ALA A 51 1.73 7.77 -0.35
N HIS A 52 0.80 8.69 -0.60
CA HIS A 52 1.07 9.93 -1.32
C HIS A 52 0.68 11.08 -0.42
N GLU A 53 1.60 11.97 -0.15
CA GLU A 53 1.31 13.11 0.69
C GLU A 53 0.40 14.08 -0.04
N THR A 54 -0.70 14.45 0.59
CA THR A 54 -1.69 15.32 -0.03
C THR A 54 -1.75 16.70 0.59
N SER A 55 -1.19 16.87 1.76
CA SER A 55 -1.07 18.21 2.34
C SER A 55 0.15 18.22 3.24
N GLY A 56 0.81 19.34 3.33
CA GLY A 56 1.98 19.48 4.19
C GLY A 56 1.63 20.09 5.54
N GLY A 57 2.58 20.72 6.16
CA GLY A 57 2.38 21.39 7.43
C GLY A 57 2.72 20.50 8.60
N GLN A 58 2.16 20.85 9.75
CA GLN A 58 2.50 20.14 10.99
C GLN A 58 1.87 18.77 11.06
N ALA A 59 0.75 18.59 10.43
CA ALA A 59 0.06 17.30 10.39
C ALA A 59 -0.26 16.93 8.94
N PRO A 60 0.73 16.57 8.17
CA PRO A 60 0.50 16.25 6.77
C PRO A 60 -0.40 15.03 6.61
N THR A 61 -1.27 15.10 5.62
CA THR A 61 -2.18 14.00 5.32
C THR A 61 -1.72 13.23 4.11
N ALA A 62 -2.29 12.08 3.91
CA ALA A 62 -1.92 11.19 2.84
C ALA A 62 -3.11 10.47 2.25
N THR A 63 -2.96 10.10 0.98
CA THR A 63 -3.83 9.13 0.33
C THR A 63 -3.01 7.85 0.22
N VAL A 64 -3.59 6.74 0.60
CA VAL A 64 -2.93 5.45 0.45
C VAL A 64 -3.59 4.70 -0.70
N ARG A 65 -2.79 4.16 -1.59
CA ARG A 65 -3.30 3.37 -2.72
C ARG A 65 -2.74 1.97 -2.70
N VAL A 66 -3.57 1.04 -3.11
CA VAL A 66 -3.17 -0.34 -3.27
C VAL A 66 -3.12 -0.67 -4.75
N ALA A 67 -2.10 -1.40 -5.16
CA ALA A 67 -1.96 -1.86 -6.53
C ALA A 67 -1.59 -3.34 -6.51
N ALA A 68 -2.02 -4.05 -7.53
CA ALA A 68 -1.68 -5.47 -7.68
C ALA A 68 -1.09 -5.70 -9.07
N TYR A 69 -0.20 -6.66 -9.15
CA TYR A 69 0.54 -6.94 -10.37
C TYR A 69 0.65 -8.44 -10.60
N HIS A 70 0.78 -8.83 -11.85
CA HIS A 70 1.15 -10.20 -12.19
C HIS A 70 2.40 -10.20 -13.05
N ARG A 71 3.09 -11.31 -13.08
CA ARG A 71 4.29 -11.40 -13.89
C ARG A 71 3.92 -11.89 -15.28
N SER A 72 4.43 -11.22 -16.29
CA SER A 72 4.21 -11.59 -17.66
C SER A 72 5.52 -11.40 -18.42
N ASP A 73 6.07 -12.49 -18.91
CA ASP A 73 7.34 -12.45 -19.65
C ASP A 73 8.45 -11.73 -18.90
N GLY A 74 8.54 -12.00 -17.62
CA GLY A 74 9.60 -11.39 -16.80
C GLY A 74 9.32 -9.98 -16.34
N THR A 75 8.18 -9.42 -16.70
CA THR A 75 7.83 -8.05 -16.36
C THR A 75 6.61 -8.02 -15.47
N TRP A 76 6.58 -7.10 -14.52
CA TRP A 76 5.42 -6.90 -13.68
C TRP A 76 4.40 -6.03 -14.41
N VAL A 77 3.19 -6.54 -14.56
CA VAL A 77 2.10 -5.84 -15.24
C VAL A 77 0.99 -5.61 -14.23
N ARG A 78 0.51 -4.38 -14.15
CA ARG A 78 -0.48 -4.03 -13.15
C ARG A 78 -1.87 -4.51 -13.53
N PHE A 79 -2.64 -4.94 -12.54
CA PHE A 79 -4.05 -5.28 -12.73
C PHE A 79 -4.87 -4.00 -12.67
N GLY A 80 -5.05 -3.37 -13.81
CA GLY A 80 -5.83 -2.13 -13.87
C GLY A 80 -5.13 -0.98 -13.17
N ARG A 81 -5.90 -0.13 -12.52
CA ARG A 81 -5.32 1.02 -11.84
C ARG A 81 -5.31 0.82 -10.33
N PRO A 82 -4.44 1.52 -9.62
CA PRO A 82 -4.44 1.48 -8.17
C PRO A 82 -5.75 2.01 -7.61
N LEU A 83 -6.13 1.51 -6.45
CA LEU A 83 -7.34 1.95 -5.78
C LEU A 83 -6.99 2.63 -4.47
N VAL A 84 -7.81 3.59 -4.08
CA VAL A 84 -7.62 4.30 -2.82
C VAL A 84 -8.08 3.42 -1.68
N VAL A 85 -7.29 3.34 -0.62
CA VAL A 85 -7.64 2.64 0.59
C VAL A 85 -8.35 3.63 1.51
N GLY A 86 -9.61 3.39 1.76
CA GLY A 86 -10.41 4.30 2.58
C GLY A 86 -10.75 5.57 1.83
N ARG A 87 -10.54 6.70 2.46
CA ARG A 87 -10.88 7.99 1.88
C ARG A 87 -9.64 8.68 1.36
N ARG A 88 -9.83 9.56 0.38
CA ARG A 88 -8.75 10.41 -0.04
C ARG A 88 -8.37 11.30 1.12
N SER A 89 -7.09 11.46 1.33
CA SER A 89 -6.56 12.29 2.40
C SER A 89 -7.09 11.89 3.77
N GLY A 90 -7.47 10.65 3.91
CA GLY A 90 -8.02 10.17 5.17
C GLY A 90 -6.99 9.69 6.15
N TRP A 91 -5.73 9.74 5.81
CA TRP A 91 -4.65 9.18 6.62
C TRP A 91 -3.66 10.28 6.99
N PHE A 92 -2.97 10.10 8.11
CA PHE A 92 -1.90 11.00 8.47
C PHE A 92 -0.59 10.45 7.93
N TRP A 93 0.13 11.29 7.19
CA TRP A 93 1.39 10.88 6.55
C TRP A 93 2.36 10.23 7.54
N LYS A 94 2.61 10.91 8.66
CA LYS A 94 3.59 10.41 9.61
C LYS A 94 3.17 9.12 10.28
N VAL A 95 1.89 8.84 10.33
CA VAL A 95 1.38 7.61 10.93
C VAL A 95 1.49 6.46 9.95
N VAL A 96 0.96 6.63 8.73
CA VAL A 96 0.95 5.52 7.78
C VAL A 96 2.33 5.18 7.24
N THR A 97 3.24 6.15 7.21
CA THR A 97 4.62 5.89 6.79
C THR A 97 5.50 5.47 7.96
N GLY A 98 4.97 5.48 9.16
CA GLY A 98 5.72 5.08 10.34
C GLY A 98 5.84 3.57 10.47
N ARG A 99 6.59 3.17 11.47
CA ARG A 99 6.92 1.77 11.66
C ARG A 99 5.73 0.86 11.83
N PHE A 100 4.67 1.32 12.46
CA PHE A 100 3.49 0.52 12.70
C PHE A 100 2.29 0.99 11.89
N GLY A 101 2.53 1.74 10.83
CA GLY A 101 1.43 2.31 10.05
C GLY A 101 0.60 1.29 9.30
N VAL A 102 1.19 0.18 8.91
CA VAL A 102 0.46 -0.88 8.23
C VAL A 102 0.21 -1.98 9.24
N GLU A 103 -1.04 -2.10 9.69
CA GLU A 103 -1.40 -3.11 10.69
C GLU A 103 -1.59 -4.48 10.07
N GLN A 104 -2.08 -4.52 8.87
CA GLN A 104 -2.26 -5.77 8.15
C GLN A 104 -2.18 -5.54 6.65
N PHE A 105 -1.43 -6.35 5.98
CA PHE A 105 -1.44 -6.40 4.52
C PHE A 105 -1.26 -7.87 4.15
N SER A 106 -2.34 -8.51 3.78
CA SER A 106 -2.33 -9.94 3.51
C SER A 106 -3.03 -10.26 2.20
N ALA A 107 -2.68 -11.39 1.64
CA ALA A 107 -3.21 -11.81 0.35
C ALA A 107 -3.62 -13.27 0.40
N VAL A 108 -4.69 -13.59 -0.29
CA VAL A 108 -5.13 -14.96 -0.51
C VAL A 108 -5.24 -15.16 -2.01
N THR A 109 -4.67 -16.25 -2.50
CA THR A 109 -4.71 -16.59 -3.91
C THR A 109 -5.55 -17.84 -4.13
N GLY A 110 -6.11 -17.97 -5.31
CA GLY A 110 -6.93 -19.12 -5.67
C GLY A 110 -8.41 -18.85 -5.41
N GLY A 111 -9.24 -19.83 -5.66
CA GLY A 111 -10.67 -19.66 -5.51
C GLY A 111 -11.28 -18.89 -6.67
N VAL A 112 -12.35 -18.19 -6.41
CA VAL A 112 -13.07 -17.46 -7.45
C VAL A 112 -12.25 -16.31 -8.01
N HIS A 113 -11.50 -15.66 -7.16
CA HIS A 113 -10.64 -14.55 -7.59
C HIS A 113 -9.18 -14.97 -7.51
N PRO A 114 -8.36 -14.60 -8.50
CA PRO A 114 -6.95 -14.98 -8.47
C PRO A 114 -6.20 -14.37 -7.30
N LEU A 115 -6.66 -13.25 -6.79
CA LEU A 115 -6.00 -12.58 -5.69
C LEU A 115 -7.03 -11.78 -4.89
N ARG A 116 -7.00 -11.90 -3.59
CA ARG A 116 -7.77 -11.06 -2.68
C ARG A 116 -6.84 -10.48 -1.65
N LEU A 117 -7.02 -9.22 -1.37
CA LEU A 117 -6.16 -8.49 -0.44
C LEU A 117 -6.98 -7.95 0.73
N THR A 118 -6.37 -7.94 1.90
CA THR A 118 -6.94 -7.29 3.08
C THR A 118 -5.92 -6.30 3.61
N VAL A 119 -6.37 -5.08 3.85
CA VAL A 119 -5.52 -4.00 4.32
C VAL A 119 -6.12 -3.38 5.57
N ARG A 120 -5.31 -3.20 6.60
CA ARG A 120 -5.69 -2.40 7.77
C ARG A 120 -4.54 -1.45 8.04
N LEU A 121 -4.86 -0.20 8.26
CA LEU A 121 -3.88 0.82 8.51
C LEU A 121 -4.11 1.44 9.89
N LEU A 122 -3.06 1.93 10.48
CA LEU A 122 -3.18 2.62 11.75
C LEU A 122 -3.77 4.01 11.51
N VAL A 123 -4.85 4.33 12.16
CA VAL A 123 -5.46 5.65 12.03
C VAL A 123 -4.66 6.66 12.85
N SER A 124 -4.43 6.34 14.10
CA SER A 124 -3.55 7.10 14.97
C SER A 124 -3.27 6.25 16.20
N ALA A 125 -2.31 6.66 17.01
CA ALA A 125 -1.99 5.92 18.22
C ALA A 125 -3.18 5.87 19.18
N ALA A 126 -3.97 6.91 19.20
CA ALA A 126 -5.11 6.98 20.11
C ALA A 126 -6.32 6.17 19.61
N ILE A 127 -6.53 6.16 18.31
CA ILE A 127 -7.70 5.49 17.75
C ILE A 127 -7.43 4.01 17.45
N GLY A 128 -6.22 3.71 17.06
CA GLY A 128 -5.85 2.35 16.71
C GLY A 128 -6.04 2.04 15.23
N PRO A 129 -6.08 0.76 14.87
CA PRO A 129 -6.17 0.38 13.48
C PRO A 129 -7.56 0.60 12.89
N SER A 130 -7.58 0.75 11.59
CA SER A 130 -8.85 0.89 10.86
C SER A 130 -9.58 -0.45 10.79
N ALA A 131 -10.83 -0.40 10.35
CA ALA A 131 -11.51 -1.60 9.91
C ALA A 131 -10.79 -2.16 8.68
N PRO A 132 -10.95 -3.41 8.37
CA PRO A 132 -10.27 -3.98 7.20
C PRO A 132 -10.90 -3.47 5.90
N PHE A 133 -10.03 -3.15 4.95
CA PHE A 133 -10.44 -2.83 3.59
C PHE A 133 -10.08 -4.03 2.71
N ARG A 134 -11.00 -4.45 1.88
CA ARG A 134 -10.81 -5.63 1.06
C ARG A 134 -10.82 -5.28 -0.42
N PHE A 135 -9.96 -5.95 -1.16
CA PHE A 135 -9.84 -5.75 -2.59
C PHE A 135 -9.70 -7.11 -3.24
N ALA A 136 -10.06 -7.22 -4.50
CA ALA A 136 -9.91 -8.46 -5.25
C ALA A 136 -9.54 -8.16 -6.69
N VAL A 137 -8.90 -9.12 -7.34
CA VAL A 137 -8.67 -9.02 -8.77
C VAL A 137 -9.82 -9.75 -9.45
N ALA A 138 -10.54 -9.06 -10.28
CA ALA A 138 -11.65 -9.61 -11.03
C ALA A 138 -11.66 -9.01 -12.43
N GLY A 139 -11.78 -9.85 -13.44
CA GLY A 139 -11.78 -9.36 -14.81
C GLY A 139 -10.49 -8.68 -15.21
N GLY A 140 -9.38 -9.11 -14.67
CA GLY A 140 -8.09 -8.55 -15.05
C GLY A 140 -7.76 -7.23 -14.38
N ARG A 141 -8.51 -6.81 -13.39
CA ARG A 141 -8.24 -5.54 -12.71
C ARG A 141 -8.59 -5.63 -11.23
N LEU A 142 -7.98 -4.76 -10.46
CA LEU A 142 -8.24 -4.68 -9.04
C LEU A 142 -9.54 -3.93 -8.80
N VAL A 143 -10.39 -4.47 -7.94
CA VAL A 143 -11.66 -3.86 -7.58
C VAL A 143 -11.84 -3.91 -6.06
N ALA A 144 -12.69 -3.04 -5.53
CA ALA A 144 -13.02 -3.08 -4.12
C ALA A 144 -13.88 -4.32 -3.87
N GLY A 145 -13.52 -5.08 -2.83
CA GLY A 145 -14.18 -6.35 -2.59
C GLY A 145 -14.99 -6.43 -1.33
#